data_b1e5486fee23f0280c2db277f09334d3
#
_entry.id   b1e5486fee23f0280c2db277f09334d3
#
_cell.length_a   1.000
_cell.length_b   1.000
_cell.length_c   1.000
_cell.angle_alpha   90.00
_cell.angle_beta   90.00
_cell.angle_gamma   90.00
#
_symmetry.space_group_name_H-M   'P 1'
#
loop_
_entity.id
_entity.type
_entity.pdbx_description
1 polymer ?
#
loop_
_entity_poly.entity_id
_entity_poly.type
_entity_poly.pdbx_seq_one_letter_code
_entity_poly.pdbx_strand_id
1 'polypeptide(L)'
;MRKSEQQEEENNMKIFAVIDTNVIASALISKHSDSATVLVLDSIFFGIITPIYNDGILNEYDSVLRRSKFNFSEERIKRTLETIKAKGIHSERLNSGEILPNPKDGK
;
A
#
# COMPACT_ATOMS: atom_id res chain seq x y z
N MET A 1 -2.25 30.23 -9.27
CA MET A 1 -2.98 29.80 -10.07
C MET A 1 -2.50 28.72 -10.87
N ARG A 2 -1.51 28.85 -11.59
CA ARG A 2 -1.03 27.84 -12.30
C ARG A 2 -0.69 26.67 -11.48
N LYS A 3 -0.20 26.78 -10.28
CA LYS A 3 0.06 25.75 -9.42
C LYS A 3 -1.12 24.94 -9.15
N SER A 4 -2.26 25.51 -8.97
CA SER A 4 -3.47 24.81 -8.73
C SER A 4 -3.79 23.88 -9.83
N GLU A 5 -3.63 24.33 -11.02
CA GLU A 5 -3.95 23.52 -12.13
C GLU A 5 -3.05 22.33 -12.23
N GLN A 6 -1.80 22.51 -11.97
CA GLN A 6 -0.89 21.43 -12.01
C GLN A 6 -1.19 20.43 -10.95
N GLN A 7 -1.57 20.88 -9.78
CA GLN A 7 -1.89 19.97 -8.73
C GLN A 7 -3.10 19.15 -9.08
N GLU A 8 -4.04 19.70 -9.75
CA GLU A 8 -5.19 18.96 -10.13
C GLU A 8 -4.82 17.86 -11.09
N GLU A 9 -3.95 18.14 -12.02
CA GLU A 9 -3.53 17.13 -12.93
C GLU A 9 -2.79 16.04 -12.23
N GLU A 10 -1.96 16.40 -11.28
CA GLU A 10 -1.22 15.41 -10.53
C GLU A 10 -2.15 14.57 -9.70
N ASN A 11 -3.17 15.17 -9.15
CA ASN A 11 -4.11 14.41 -8.35
C ASN A 11 -4.88 13.42 -9.17
N ASN A 12 -5.02 13.67 -10.45
CA ASN A 12 -5.72 12.76 -11.29
C ASN A 12 -4.87 11.57 -11.67
N MET A 13 -3.57 11.67 -11.47
CA MET A 13 -2.69 10.58 -11.80
C MET A 13 -2.54 9.70 -10.60
N LYS A 14 -3.25 8.60 -10.59
CA LYS A 14 -3.19 7.71 -9.47
C LYS A 14 -2.19 6.61 -9.73
N ILE A 15 -1.51 6.20 -8.70
CA ILE A 15 -0.53 5.14 -8.78
C ILE A 15 -1.14 3.89 -8.21
N PHE A 16 -1.18 2.83 -9.01
CA PHE A 16 -1.72 1.56 -8.56
C PHE A 16 -0.54 0.61 -8.38
N ALA A 17 -0.43 -0.01 -7.24
CA ALA A 17 0.72 -0.85 -6.97
C ALA A 17 0.43 -1.92 -5.95
N VAL A 18 1.12 -3.04 -6.07
CA VAL A 18 1.11 -4.06 -5.03
C VAL A 18 2.21 -3.69 -4.06
N ILE A 19 1.87 -3.53 -2.81
CA ILE A 19 2.81 -3.05 -1.81
C ILE A 19 3.54 -4.23 -1.20
N ASP A 20 4.85 -4.14 -1.16
CA ASP A 20 5.67 -5.18 -0.57
C ASP A 20 5.42 -5.23 0.93
N THR A 21 5.30 -6.44 1.46
CA THR A 21 5.05 -6.60 2.88
C THR A 21 6.13 -5.95 3.73
N ASN A 22 7.37 -5.99 3.25
CA ASN A 22 8.46 -5.39 4.00
C ASN A 22 8.31 -3.88 4.12
N VAL A 23 7.72 -3.26 3.13
CA VAL A 23 7.49 -1.82 3.18
C VAL A 23 6.48 -1.52 4.29
N ILE A 24 5.43 -2.33 4.38
CA ILE A 24 4.42 -2.12 5.40
C ILE A 24 5.01 -2.33 6.79
N ALA A 25 5.75 -3.42 6.97
CA ALA A 25 6.32 -3.72 8.26
C ALA A 25 7.32 -2.64 8.67
N SER A 26 8.15 -2.21 7.73
CA SER A 26 9.14 -1.17 8.04
C SER A 26 8.47 0.12 8.43
N ALA A 27 7.39 0.47 7.77
CA ALA A 27 6.70 1.71 8.09
C ALA A 27 6.11 1.65 9.50
N LEU A 28 5.60 0.48 9.89
CA LEU A 28 5.01 0.36 11.21
C LEU A 28 6.06 0.36 12.31
N ILE A 29 7.27 -0.08 12.00
CA ILE A 29 8.34 -0.08 12.97
C ILE A 29 8.96 1.31 13.09
N SER A 30 8.98 2.05 12.01
CA SER A 30 9.72 3.30 11.96
C SER A 30 9.16 4.32 12.94
N LYS A 31 10.06 5.02 13.58
CA LYS A 31 9.67 6.10 14.47
C LYS A 31 9.89 7.45 13.83
N HIS A 32 10.31 7.45 12.56
CA HIS A 32 10.57 8.69 11.87
C HIS A 32 9.51 8.91 10.82
N SER A 33 8.80 9.99 10.92
CA SER A 33 7.70 10.26 9.99
C SER A 33 8.19 10.57 8.59
N ASP A 34 9.47 10.86 8.44
CA ASP A 34 9.99 11.17 7.11
C ASP A 34 10.69 9.99 6.46
N SER A 35 10.59 8.79 7.04
CA SER A 35 11.23 7.67 6.39
C SER A 35 10.47 7.34 5.11
N ALA A 36 11.17 6.76 4.16
CA ALA A 36 10.57 6.46 2.87
C ALA A 36 9.39 5.52 2.98
N THR A 37 9.48 4.52 3.86
CA THR A 37 8.40 3.56 3.98
C THR A 37 7.17 4.17 4.65
N VAL A 38 7.37 5.10 5.58
CA VAL A 38 6.25 5.78 6.19
C VAL A 38 5.57 6.65 5.15
N LEU A 39 6.35 7.28 4.27
CA LEU A 39 5.76 8.11 3.24
C LEU A 39 4.91 7.29 2.28
N VAL A 40 5.30 6.04 2.04
CA VAL A 40 4.48 5.18 1.19
C VAL A 40 3.14 4.92 1.85
N LEU A 41 3.12 4.61 3.14
CA LEU A 41 1.87 4.38 3.83
C LEU A 41 1.02 5.65 3.88
N ASP A 42 1.65 6.78 4.09
CA ASP A 42 0.92 8.04 4.08
C ASP A 42 0.30 8.29 2.70
N SER A 43 1.03 7.95 1.65
CA SER A 43 0.51 8.13 0.31
C SER A 43 -0.72 7.28 0.06
N ILE A 44 -0.74 6.07 0.64
CA ILE A 44 -1.92 5.23 0.54
C ILE A 44 -3.07 5.87 1.30
N PHE A 45 -2.79 6.37 2.48
CA PHE A 45 -3.80 6.96 3.31
C PHE A 45 -4.42 8.17 2.64
N PHE A 46 -3.62 8.96 1.95
CA PHE A 46 -4.11 10.15 1.29
C PHE A 46 -4.66 9.88 -0.11
N GLY A 47 -4.59 8.65 -0.57
CA GLY A 47 -5.17 8.32 -1.85
C GLY A 47 -4.27 8.54 -3.05
N ILE A 48 -3.00 8.84 -2.83
CA ILE A 48 -2.08 9.01 -3.93
C ILE A 48 -1.70 7.66 -4.51
N ILE A 49 -1.47 6.68 -3.65
CA ILE A 49 -1.19 5.32 -4.07
C ILE A 49 -2.40 4.47 -3.75
N THR A 50 -2.88 3.73 -4.74
CA THR A 50 -3.99 2.81 -4.52
C THR A 50 -3.39 1.41 -4.50
N PRO A 51 -3.40 0.75 -3.34
CA PRO A 51 -2.81 -0.59 -3.27
C PRO A 51 -3.70 -1.59 -3.95
N ILE A 52 -3.09 -2.54 -4.63
CA ILE A 52 -3.83 -3.62 -5.26
C ILE A 52 -3.53 -4.87 -4.47
N TYR A 53 -4.54 -5.62 -4.15
CA TYR A 53 -4.37 -6.79 -3.32
C TYR A 53 -5.31 -7.89 -3.74
N ASN A 54 -5.04 -9.08 -3.25
CA ASN A 54 -5.98 -10.19 -3.35
C ASN A 54 -5.90 -10.93 -2.03
N ASP A 55 -6.64 -12.00 -1.91
CA ASP A 55 -6.69 -12.71 -0.64
C ASP A 55 -5.34 -13.27 -0.24
N GLY A 56 -4.58 -13.76 -1.23
CA GLY A 56 -3.26 -14.30 -0.93
C GLY A 56 -2.31 -13.22 -0.41
N ILE A 57 -2.36 -12.06 -1.02
CA ILE A 57 -1.51 -10.95 -0.60
C ILE A 57 -1.90 -10.50 0.80
N LEU A 58 -3.20 -10.42 1.09
CA LEU A 58 -3.62 -10.02 2.42
C LEU A 58 -3.20 -11.03 3.46
N ASN A 59 -3.27 -12.32 3.12
CA ASN A 59 -2.85 -13.35 4.04
C ASN A 59 -1.37 -13.24 4.32
N GLU A 60 -0.60 -12.87 3.32
CA GLU A 60 0.82 -12.71 3.52
C GLU A 60 1.11 -11.52 4.43
N TYR A 61 0.41 -10.41 4.21
CA TYR A 61 0.57 -9.25 5.09
C TYR A 61 0.26 -9.66 6.52
N ASP A 62 -0.86 -10.35 6.71
CA ASP A 62 -1.28 -10.74 8.04
C ASP A 62 -0.24 -11.64 8.68
N SER A 63 0.23 -12.62 7.94
CA SER A 63 1.19 -13.57 8.47
C SER A 63 2.51 -12.90 8.87
N VAL A 64 3.01 -12.02 8.02
CA VAL A 64 4.27 -11.36 8.30
C VAL A 64 4.13 -10.40 9.47
N LEU A 65 3.03 -9.65 9.50
CA LEU A 65 2.86 -8.66 10.56
C LEU A 65 2.65 -9.31 11.92
N ARG A 66 2.26 -10.58 11.93
CA ARG A 66 2.08 -11.27 13.21
C ARG A 66 3.34 -11.91 13.73
N ARG A 67 4.45 -11.78 13.03
CA ARG A 67 5.67 -12.37 13.50
C ARG A 67 6.07 -11.75 14.82
N SER A 68 6.49 -12.62 15.76
CA SER A 68 6.75 -12.15 17.10
C SER A 68 7.87 -11.13 17.18
N LYS A 69 8.78 -11.15 16.21
CA LYS A 69 9.87 -10.19 16.25
C LYS A 69 9.40 -8.76 16.10
N PHE A 70 8.21 -8.54 15.52
CA PHE A 70 7.70 -7.19 15.37
C PHE A 70 6.91 -6.76 16.59
N ASN A 71 6.31 -7.71 17.27
CA ASN A 71 5.50 -7.40 18.44
C ASN A 71 4.42 -6.36 18.21
N PHE A 72 3.80 -6.40 17.04
CA PHE A 72 2.68 -5.49 16.77
C PHE A 72 1.44 -6.00 17.48
N SER A 73 0.61 -5.10 17.96
CA SER A 73 -0.63 -5.49 18.61
C SER A 73 -1.61 -5.97 17.56
N GLU A 74 -2.53 -6.79 18.00
CA GLU A 74 -3.57 -7.30 17.12
C GLU A 74 -4.35 -6.16 16.51
N GLU A 75 -4.65 -5.16 17.30
CA GLU A 75 -5.41 -4.02 16.83
C GLU A 75 -4.67 -3.27 15.74
N ARG A 76 -3.37 -3.14 15.90
CA ARG A 76 -2.59 -2.40 14.94
C ARG A 76 -2.54 -3.14 13.62
N ILE A 77 -2.38 -4.47 13.68
CA ILE A 77 -2.36 -5.29 12.49
C ILE A 77 -3.71 -5.18 11.77
N LYS A 78 -4.78 -5.31 12.52
CA LYS A 78 -6.10 -5.25 11.95
C LYS A 78 -6.37 -3.92 11.30
N ARG A 79 -5.99 -2.85 11.95
CA ARG A 79 -6.22 -1.52 11.40
C ARG A 79 -5.45 -1.33 10.10
N THR A 80 -4.22 -1.85 10.05
CA THR A 80 -3.41 -1.72 8.85
C THR A 80 -4.06 -2.47 7.68
N LEU A 81 -4.50 -3.70 7.94
CA LEU A 81 -5.12 -4.47 6.88
C LEU A 81 -6.41 -3.85 6.40
N GLU A 82 -7.17 -3.28 7.33
CA GLU A 82 -8.41 -2.66 6.94
C GLU A 82 -8.19 -1.39 6.15
N THR A 83 -7.14 -0.66 6.45
CA THR A 83 -6.82 0.51 5.67
C THR A 83 -6.48 0.11 4.23
N ILE A 84 -5.71 -0.95 4.08
CA ILE A 84 -5.34 -1.40 2.75
C ILE A 84 -6.59 -1.83 1.98
N LYS A 85 -7.50 -2.52 2.64
CA LYS A 85 -8.73 -2.94 1.98
C LYS A 85 -9.62 -1.75 1.63
N ALA A 86 -9.67 -0.79 2.52
CA ALA A 86 -10.54 0.36 2.31
C ALA A 86 -10.02 1.27 1.20
N LYS A 87 -8.71 1.41 1.11
CA LYS A 87 -8.11 2.30 0.13
C LYS A 87 -7.72 1.62 -1.16
N GLY A 88 -7.69 0.31 -1.16
CA GLY A 88 -7.16 -0.43 -2.29
C GLY A 88 -8.22 -1.07 -3.15
N ILE A 89 -7.76 -1.83 -4.12
CA ILE A 89 -8.62 -2.50 -5.06
C ILE A 89 -8.31 -3.99 -5.00
N HIS A 90 -9.34 -4.79 -4.83
CA HIS A 90 -9.19 -6.23 -4.82
C HIS A 90 -9.12 -6.71 -6.27
N SER A 91 -8.15 -7.54 -6.56
CA SER A 91 -8.00 -8.06 -7.90
C SER A 91 -7.72 -9.54 -7.86
N GLU A 92 -8.63 -10.32 -8.36
CA GLU A 92 -8.45 -11.74 -8.37
C GLU A 92 -7.52 -12.22 -9.45
N ARG A 93 -7.16 -11.33 -10.34
CA ARG A 93 -6.26 -11.71 -11.41
C ARG A 93 -4.84 -11.78 -10.99
N LEU A 94 -4.48 -11.16 -9.87
CA LEU A 94 -3.10 -11.14 -9.44
C LEU A 94 -2.75 -12.38 -8.67
N ASN A 95 -1.63 -12.97 -9.04
CA ASN A 95 -1.06 -14.03 -8.24
C ASN A 95 0.06 -13.43 -7.44
N SER A 96 0.42 -14.09 -6.36
CA SER A 96 1.40 -13.50 -5.47
C SER A 96 2.72 -13.27 -6.18
N GLY A 97 3.03 -14.01 -7.20
CA GLY A 97 4.28 -13.79 -7.87
C GLY A 97 4.21 -12.89 -9.08
N GLU A 98 3.04 -12.40 -9.39
CA GLU A 98 2.89 -11.61 -10.57
C GLU A 98 3.14 -10.16 -10.34
N ILE A 99 3.71 -9.51 -11.31
CA ILE A 99 3.93 -8.10 -11.24
C ILE A 99 2.84 -7.41 -12.00
N LEU A 100 2.36 -6.32 -11.46
CA LEU A 100 1.34 -5.56 -12.12
C LEU A 100 1.78 -5.15 -13.48
N PRO A 101 0.98 -5.38 -14.47
CA PRO A 101 1.38 -4.98 -15.79
C PRO A 101 1.41 -3.49 -15.90
N ASN A 102 2.35 -3.04 -16.67
CA ASN A 102 2.45 -1.67 -16.95
C ASN A 102 1.29 -1.30 -17.81
N PRO A 103 0.64 -0.21 -17.61
CA PRO A 103 -0.49 0.14 -18.45
C PRO A 103 -0.16 0.18 -19.89
N LYS A 104 1.03 0.57 -20.24
CA LYS A 104 1.38 0.58 -21.58
C LYS A 104 1.47 -0.74 -22.13
N ASP A 105 1.93 -1.70 -21.37
CA ASP A 105 2.03 -3.02 -21.82
C ASP A 105 0.69 -3.62 -21.97
N GLY A 106 -0.21 -3.17 -21.19
CA GLY A 106 -1.53 -3.70 -21.29
C GLY A 106 -2.17 -3.43 -22.60
N LYS A 107 -1.63 -2.51 -23.33
CA LYS A 107 -2.24 -2.20 -24.51
C LYS A 107 -2.04 -3.07 -25.55
#